data_58fad91d07a048b038d9ce82ffbb3d73
#
_entry.id   58fad91d07a048b038d9ce82ffbb3d73
#
_cell.length_a   1.000
_cell.length_b   1.000
_cell.length_c   1.000
_cell.angle_alpha   90.00
_cell.angle_beta   90.00
_cell.angle_gamma   90.00
#
_symmetry.space_group_name_H-M   'P 1'
#
loop_
_entity.id
_entity.type
_entity.pdbx_description
1 polymer ?
#
loop_
_entity_poly.entity_id
_entity_poly.type
_entity_poly.pdbx_seq_one_letter_code
_entity_poly.pdbx_strand_id
1 'polypeptide(L)'
;NINNITIHTGQHYDKEMSENLFKVLEIKDPDYLLTKKGETSIQTLGNMMNQIEEICLKENPDKIIVFGDCDSTIAGAIVAKKLKIYLIHIEAGMRSYNKDMPEEINRLMTDHISDLLLCSTQDSVEKLKIENITQNVHFVGNLQLELLKNVCETYNDTTILTENNLTKNNFVLMTIHREYNTNEEMLNKIFLELSKLNIDIIFPIHPRTKNIIKKNNVDIP
;
A
#
# COMPACT_ATOMS: atom_id res chain seq x y z
N ASN A 1 -12.37 1.27 26.42
CA ASN A 1 -11.24 0.45 25.95
C ASN A 1 -11.67 -0.22 24.66
N ILE A 2 -10.91 -0.03 23.58
CA ILE A 2 -11.10 -0.75 22.33
C ILE A 2 -10.15 -1.95 22.39
N ASN A 3 -10.68 -3.16 22.19
CA ASN A 3 -9.86 -4.35 21.97
C ASN A 3 -9.52 -4.39 20.48
N ASN A 4 -8.24 -4.28 20.14
CA ASN A 4 -7.76 -4.23 18.77
C ASN A 4 -7.03 -5.53 18.43
N ILE A 5 -7.44 -6.18 17.32
CA ILE A 5 -6.82 -7.37 16.78
C ILE A 5 -6.29 -7.02 15.39
N THR A 6 -5.00 -7.21 15.18
CA THR A 6 -4.33 -6.89 13.93
C THR A 6 -4.07 -8.15 13.12
N ILE A 7 -4.57 -8.18 11.89
CA ILE A 7 -4.32 -9.25 10.91
C ILE A 7 -3.40 -8.70 9.82
N HIS A 8 -2.20 -9.27 9.70
CA HIS A 8 -1.29 -9.00 8.59
C HIS A 8 -1.45 -10.07 7.52
N THR A 9 -1.88 -9.66 6.34
CA THR A 9 -2.25 -10.60 5.26
C THR A 9 -1.05 -11.21 4.54
N GLY A 10 0.16 -10.72 4.82
CA GLY A 10 1.37 -11.21 4.17
C GLY A 10 1.45 -10.87 2.67
N GLN A 11 0.72 -9.88 2.18
CA GLN A 11 0.73 -9.50 0.77
C GLN A 11 2.12 -9.07 0.29
N HIS A 12 2.90 -8.43 1.16
CA HIS A 12 4.31 -8.11 0.93
C HIS A 12 5.19 -9.05 1.75
N TYR A 13 5.72 -10.09 1.11
CA TYR A 13 6.52 -11.15 1.76
C TYR A 13 8.00 -10.82 1.91
N ASP A 14 8.42 -9.69 1.36
CA ASP A 14 9.81 -9.25 1.46
C ASP A 14 10.06 -8.73 2.88
N LYS A 15 11.06 -9.31 3.56
CA LYS A 15 11.47 -8.88 4.91
C LYS A 15 11.79 -7.38 4.96
N GLU A 16 12.40 -6.84 3.88
CA GLU A 16 12.73 -5.43 3.78
C GLU A 16 11.48 -4.54 3.70
N MET A 17 10.36 -5.07 3.19
CA MET A 17 9.11 -4.32 3.01
C MET A 17 8.10 -4.49 4.15
N SER A 18 8.30 -5.42 5.05
CA SER A 18 7.38 -5.64 6.16
C SER A 18 8.07 -5.65 7.53
N GLU A 19 8.90 -6.65 7.83
CA GLU A 19 9.48 -6.80 9.18
C GLU A 19 10.33 -5.59 9.61
N ASN A 20 11.10 -5.01 8.67
CA ASN A 20 11.93 -3.84 8.99
C ASN A 20 11.08 -2.60 9.25
N LEU A 21 9.97 -2.41 8.52
CA LEU A 21 9.06 -1.30 8.76
C LEU A 21 8.36 -1.39 10.12
N PHE A 22 7.94 -2.58 10.54
CA PHE A 22 7.35 -2.78 11.88
C PHE A 22 8.34 -2.36 12.98
N LYS A 23 9.62 -2.72 12.83
CA LYS A 23 10.67 -2.34 13.80
C LYS A 23 10.96 -0.83 13.80
N VAL A 24 11.13 -0.24 12.60
CA VAL A 24 11.46 1.20 12.47
C VAL A 24 10.31 2.09 12.96
N LEU A 25 9.08 1.68 12.72
CA LEU A 25 7.88 2.43 13.12
C LEU A 25 7.38 2.05 14.51
N GLU A 26 8.09 1.16 15.23
CA GLU A 26 7.72 0.66 16.57
C GLU A 26 6.28 0.13 16.62
N ILE A 27 5.82 -0.48 15.52
CA ILE A 27 4.49 -1.08 15.43
C ILE A 27 4.53 -2.45 16.09
N LYS A 28 3.55 -2.73 16.96
CA LYS A 28 3.38 -4.07 17.57
C LYS A 28 3.23 -5.14 16.49
N ASP A 29 3.82 -6.31 16.74
CA ASP A 29 3.61 -7.47 15.87
C ASP A 29 2.11 -7.78 15.72
N PRO A 30 1.66 -8.20 14.53
CA PRO A 30 0.27 -8.53 14.30
C PRO A 30 -0.15 -9.74 15.15
N ASP A 31 -1.38 -9.73 15.61
CA ASP A 31 -1.94 -10.86 16.37
C ASP A 31 -2.12 -12.11 15.48
N TYR A 32 -2.32 -11.88 14.18
CA TYR A 32 -2.42 -12.93 13.16
C TYR A 32 -1.60 -12.57 11.93
N LEU A 33 -0.76 -13.52 11.48
CA LEU A 33 -0.05 -13.44 10.21
C LEU A 33 -0.60 -14.52 9.27
N LEU A 34 -1.22 -14.09 8.16
CA LEU A 34 -1.77 -15.01 7.19
C LEU A 34 -0.66 -15.67 6.35
N THR A 35 -0.91 -16.91 5.95
CA THR A 35 0.01 -17.62 5.04
C THR A 35 -0.44 -17.44 3.60
N LYS A 36 0.51 -17.02 2.73
CA LYS A 36 0.24 -16.98 1.30
C LYS A 36 0.07 -18.39 0.76
N LYS A 37 -1.12 -18.64 0.17
CA LYS A 37 -1.42 -19.87 -0.53
C LYS A 37 -2.10 -19.49 -1.84
N GLY A 38 -1.60 -20.01 -2.93
CA GLY A 38 -2.18 -19.82 -4.27
C GLY A 38 -1.10 -19.50 -5.31
N GLU A 39 -1.26 -20.06 -6.51
CA GLU A 39 -0.38 -19.83 -7.66
C GLU A 39 -0.82 -18.62 -8.48
N THR A 40 -2.11 -18.27 -8.39
CA THR A 40 -2.70 -17.12 -9.07
C THR A 40 -3.17 -16.06 -8.06
N SER A 41 -3.36 -14.82 -8.53
CA SER A 41 -3.91 -13.72 -7.72
C SER A 41 -5.28 -14.09 -7.13
N ILE A 42 -6.16 -14.70 -7.93
CA ILE A 42 -7.50 -15.10 -7.49
C ILE A 42 -7.44 -16.20 -6.42
N GLN A 43 -6.55 -17.19 -6.59
CA GLN A 43 -6.37 -18.22 -5.57
C GLN A 43 -5.82 -17.62 -4.26
N THR A 44 -4.89 -16.70 -4.37
CA THR A 44 -4.31 -15.98 -3.21
C THR A 44 -5.40 -15.18 -2.50
N LEU A 45 -6.23 -14.43 -3.23
CA LEU A 45 -7.36 -13.67 -2.68
C LEU A 45 -8.36 -14.58 -1.97
N GLY A 46 -8.76 -15.69 -2.62
CA GLY A 46 -9.69 -16.68 -2.03
C GLY A 46 -9.16 -17.29 -0.72
N ASN A 47 -7.87 -17.67 -0.70
CA ASN A 47 -7.24 -18.19 0.52
C ASN A 47 -7.12 -17.13 1.64
N MET A 48 -6.89 -15.88 1.27
CA MET A 48 -6.87 -14.77 2.22
C MET A 48 -8.26 -14.58 2.86
N MET A 49 -9.32 -14.59 2.05
CA MET A 49 -10.69 -14.50 2.54
C MET A 49 -11.02 -15.65 3.51
N ASN A 50 -10.67 -16.89 3.18
CA ASN A 50 -10.91 -18.04 4.05
C ASN A 50 -10.23 -17.87 5.42
N GLN A 51 -8.95 -17.47 5.44
CA GLN A 51 -8.22 -17.27 6.69
C GLN A 51 -8.79 -16.11 7.52
N ILE A 52 -9.20 -15.00 6.88
CA ILE A 52 -9.85 -13.87 7.57
C ILE A 52 -11.19 -14.30 8.15
N GLU A 53 -11.99 -15.09 7.42
CA GLU A 53 -13.25 -15.61 7.90
C GLU A 53 -13.06 -16.48 9.15
N GLU A 54 -12.11 -17.44 9.14
CA GLU A 54 -11.79 -18.28 10.29
C GLU A 54 -11.43 -17.45 11.54
N ILE A 55 -10.62 -16.39 11.36
CA ILE A 55 -10.27 -15.48 12.45
C ILE A 55 -11.49 -14.71 12.93
N CYS A 56 -12.31 -14.16 12.04
CA CYS A 56 -13.53 -13.43 12.40
C CYS A 56 -14.53 -14.30 13.17
N LEU A 57 -14.71 -15.55 12.77
CA LEU A 57 -15.58 -16.49 13.46
C LEU A 57 -15.07 -16.84 14.87
N LYS A 58 -13.74 -16.87 15.07
CA LYS A 58 -13.11 -17.13 16.36
C LYS A 58 -13.18 -15.91 17.29
N GLU A 59 -12.83 -14.75 16.77
CA GLU A 59 -12.67 -13.52 17.57
C GLU A 59 -13.96 -12.71 17.72
N ASN A 60 -14.96 -12.99 16.86
CA ASN A 60 -16.28 -12.34 16.85
C ASN A 60 -16.21 -10.80 16.94
N PRO A 61 -15.51 -10.12 16.01
CA PRO A 61 -15.30 -8.67 16.09
C PRO A 61 -16.59 -7.90 15.80
N ASP A 62 -16.79 -6.77 16.50
CA ASP A 62 -17.91 -5.86 16.23
C ASP A 62 -17.72 -5.09 14.92
N LYS A 63 -16.47 -4.84 14.53
CA LYS A 63 -16.12 -4.03 13.35
C LYS A 63 -14.85 -4.55 12.69
N ILE A 64 -14.79 -4.40 11.38
CA ILE A 64 -13.58 -4.62 10.60
C ILE A 64 -13.17 -3.29 9.98
N ILE A 65 -11.86 -2.97 10.08
CA ILE A 65 -11.24 -1.81 9.44
C ILE A 65 -10.33 -2.32 8.33
N VAL A 66 -10.52 -1.79 7.14
CA VAL A 66 -9.66 -2.05 5.98
C VAL A 66 -9.04 -0.75 5.47
N PHE A 67 -7.85 -0.84 4.88
CA PHE A 67 -7.05 0.32 4.44
C PHE A 67 -6.76 0.24 2.94
N GLY A 68 -6.85 1.37 2.25
CA GLY A 68 -6.39 1.52 0.87
C GLY A 68 -7.11 0.63 -0.14
N ASP A 69 -6.35 0.01 -1.04
CA ASP A 69 -6.88 -0.59 -2.26
C ASP A 69 -6.23 -1.93 -2.67
N CYS A 70 -5.54 -2.57 -1.76
CA CYS A 70 -4.88 -3.85 -2.04
C CYS A 70 -5.87 -5.02 -2.06
N ASP A 71 -5.39 -6.20 -2.43
CA ASP A 71 -6.19 -7.45 -2.34
C ASP A 71 -6.60 -7.76 -0.91
N SER A 72 -5.79 -7.40 0.09
CA SER A 72 -6.16 -7.51 1.50
C SER A 72 -7.35 -6.63 1.89
N THR A 73 -7.48 -5.46 1.29
CA THR A 73 -8.60 -4.55 1.51
C THR A 73 -9.91 -5.18 1.06
N ILE A 74 -9.96 -5.64 -0.19
CA ILE A 74 -11.18 -6.26 -0.73
C ILE A 74 -11.49 -7.61 -0.06
N ALA A 75 -10.47 -8.40 0.31
CA ALA A 75 -10.66 -9.64 1.04
C ALA A 75 -11.37 -9.41 2.38
N GLY A 76 -10.84 -8.47 3.18
CA GLY A 76 -11.44 -8.09 4.46
C GLY A 76 -12.84 -7.51 4.30
N ALA A 77 -13.06 -6.70 3.28
CA ALA A 77 -14.35 -6.07 3.00
C ALA A 77 -15.44 -7.11 2.65
N ILE A 78 -15.14 -8.06 1.77
CA ILE A 78 -16.08 -9.12 1.39
C ILE A 78 -16.43 -9.98 2.61
N VAL A 79 -15.43 -10.41 3.39
CA VAL A 79 -15.64 -11.22 4.59
C VAL A 79 -16.50 -10.47 5.61
N ALA A 80 -16.19 -9.19 5.88
CA ALA A 80 -16.99 -8.35 6.78
C ALA A 80 -18.47 -8.36 6.40
N LYS A 81 -18.79 -8.10 5.13
CA LYS A 81 -20.18 -8.02 4.67
C LYS A 81 -20.87 -9.37 4.61
N LYS A 82 -20.16 -10.46 4.29
CA LYS A 82 -20.73 -11.83 4.33
C LYS A 82 -21.06 -12.28 5.75
N LEU A 83 -20.25 -11.90 6.72
CA LEU A 83 -20.46 -12.18 8.14
C LEU A 83 -21.35 -11.13 8.84
N LYS A 84 -21.84 -10.10 8.12
CA LYS A 84 -22.65 -8.98 8.64
C LYS A 84 -21.94 -8.17 9.72
N ILE A 85 -20.63 -8.07 9.64
CA ILE A 85 -19.79 -7.25 10.51
C ILE A 85 -19.73 -5.83 9.93
N TYR A 86 -19.76 -4.82 10.80
CA TYR A 86 -19.67 -3.41 10.39
C TYR A 86 -18.30 -3.12 9.76
N LEU A 87 -18.30 -2.60 8.53
CA LEU A 87 -17.10 -2.36 7.73
C LEU A 87 -16.73 -0.89 7.69
N ILE A 88 -15.49 -0.59 8.04
CA ILE A 88 -14.89 0.75 7.95
C ILE A 88 -13.80 0.72 6.89
N HIS A 89 -13.87 1.61 5.91
CA HIS A 89 -12.84 1.78 4.90
C HIS A 89 -12.07 3.09 5.11
N ILE A 90 -10.76 2.98 5.37
CA ILE A 90 -9.83 4.11 5.48
C ILE A 90 -9.14 4.30 4.13
N GLU A 91 -8.96 5.55 3.71
CA GLU A 91 -8.48 5.95 2.38
C GLU A 91 -9.54 5.71 1.28
N ALA A 92 -10.81 5.86 1.64
CA ALA A 92 -11.96 5.71 0.75
C ALA A 92 -12.05 6.83 -0.30
N GLY A 93 -12.74 6.55 -1.41
CA GLY A 93 -13.08 7.54 -2.43
C GLY A 93 -11.96 7.91 -3.41
N MET A 94 -10.80 7.27 -3.35
CA MET A 94 -9.75 7.43 -4.35
C MET A 94 -10.19 6.83 -5.69
N ARG A 95 -9.92 7.54 -6.81
CA ARG A 95 -10.28 7.07 -8.17
C ARG A 95 -9.17 7.37 -9.17
N SER A 96 -8.80 6.36 -9.94
CA SER A 96 -7.94 6.49 -11.12
C SER A 96 -8.74 6.50 -12.42
N TYR A 97 -10.00 6.01 -12.36
CA TYR A 97 -10.88 5.76 -13.50
C TYR A 97 -10.33 4.78 -14.54
N ASN A 98 -9.24 4.09 -14.21
CA ASN A 98 -8.66 3.04 -15.05
C ASN A 98 -9.08 1.65 -14.51
N LYS A 99 -10.09 1.05 -15.13
CA LYS A 99 -10.62 -0.26 -14.73
C LYS A 99 -9.69 -1.44 -15.06
N ASP A 100 -8.61 -1.22 -15.79
CA ASP A 100 -7.57 -2.25 -16.00
C ASP A 100 -6.61 -2.34 -14.79
N MET A 101 -6.70 -1.41 -13.85
CA MET A 101 -5.94 -1.46 -12.59
C MET A 101 -6.71 -2.30 -11.55
N PRO A 102 -6.10 -3.38 -11.02
CA PRO A 102 -6.71 -4.17 -9.95
C PRO A 102 -7.10 -3.33 -8.73
N GLU A 103 -6.27 -2.35 -8.37
CA GLU A 103 -6.50 -1.45 -7.26
C GLU A 103 -7.78 -0.60 -7.45
N GLU A 104 -8.10 -0.21 -8.69
CA GLU A 104 -9.33 0.55 -8.97
C GLU A 104 -10.57 -0.31 -8.73
N ILE A 105 -10.53 -1.58 -9.15
CA ILE A 105 -11.62 -2.52 -8.88
C ILE A 105 -11.79 -2.74 -7.38
N ASN A 106 -10.69 -2.93 -6.66
CA ASN A 106 -10.72 -3.10 -5.21
C ASN A 106 -11.35 -1.89 -4.49
N ARG A 107 -10.98 -0.67 -4.87
CA ARG A 107 -11.56 0.57 -4.31
C ARG A 107 -13.05 0.67 -4.56
N LEU A 108 -13.46 0.52 -5.82
CA LEU A 108 -14.86 0.63 -6.22
C LEU A 108 -15.71 -0.35 -5.41
N MET A 109 -15.31 -1.62 -5.36
CA MET A 109 -16.06 -2.64 -4.63
C MET A 109 -16.10 -2.36 -3.12
N THR A 110 -14.95 -2.03 -2.53
CA THR A 110 -14.85 -1.78 -1.09
C THR A 110 -15.69 -0.57 -0.68
N ASP A 111 -15.60 0.55 -1.41
CA ASP A 111 -16.38 1.74 -1.11
C ASP A 111 -17.89 1.48 -1.16
N HIS A 112 -18.36 0.74 -2.18
CA HIS A 112 -19.79 0.47 -2.36
C HIS A 112 -20.40 -0.45 -1.29
N ILE A 113 -19.58 -1.24 -0.60
CA ILE A 113 -20.08 -2.17 0.43
C ILE A 113 -19.74 -1.73 1.86
N SER A 114 -18.99 -0.63 2.04
CA SER A 114 -18.59 -0.15 3.36
C SER A 114 -19.72 0.58 4.09
N ASP A 115 -19.76 0.43 5.41
CA ASP A 115 -20.72 1.10 6.28
C ASP A 115 -20.25 2.49 6.70
N LEU A 116 -18.92 2.71 6.75
CA LEU A 116 -18.28 3.98 7.07
C LEU A 116 -17.07 4.20 6.14
N LEU A 117 -17.01 5.36 5.51
CA LEU A 117 -15.97 5.74 4.55
C LEU A 117 -15.20 6.95 5.07
N LEU A 118 -13.91 6.75 5.29
CA LEU A 118 -12.99 7.76 5.81
C LEU A 118 -12.06 8.22 4.69
N CYS A 119 -12.32 9.41 4.15
CA CYS A 119 -11.64 9.96 2.99
C CYS A 119 -10.40 10.76 3.37
N SER A 120 -9.30 10.56 2.65
CA SER A 120 -8.05 11.29 2.87
C SER A 120 -8.06 12.70 2.26
N THR A 121 -8.93 12.97 1.28
CA THR A 121 -9.03 14.26 0.59
C THR A 121 -10.48 14.67 0.40
N GLN A 122 -10.70 15.97 0.24
CA GLN A 122 -12.03 16.49 -0.11
C GLN A 122 -12.48 16.03 -1.50
N ASP A 123 -11.54 15.89 -2.44
CA ASP A 123 -11.78 15.34 -3.78
C ASP A 123 -12.35 13.92 -3.73
N SER A 124 -11.86 13.10 -2.79
CA SER A 124 -12.39 11.74 -2.57
C SER A 124 -13.86 11.75 -2.11
N VAL A 125 -14.23 12.70 -1.25
CA VAL A 125 -15.64 12.89 -0.82
C VAL A 125 -16.52 13.24 -2.02
N GLU A 126 -16.06 14.16 -2.87
CA GLU A 126 -16.83 14.58 -4.06
C GLU A 126 -16.98 13.43 -5.08
N LYS A 127 -15.95 12.60 -5.25
CA LYS A 127 -16.01 11.41 -6.11
C LYS A 127 -17.05 10.41 -5.63
N LEU A 128 -17.08 10.10 -4.34
CA LEU A 128 -18.11 9.24 -3.76
C LEU A 128 -19.51 9.81 -3.93
N LYS A 129 -19.68 11.13 -3.78
CA LYS A 129 -20.95 11.80 -4.01
C LYS A 129 -21.43 11.68 -5.46
N ILE A 130 -20.52 11.78 -6.44
CA ILE A 130 -20.85 11.56 -7.87
C ILE A 130 -21.35 10.12 -8.09
N GLU A 131 -20.85 9.16 -7.33
CA GLU A 131 -21.28 7.75 -7.36
C GLU A 131 -22.52 7.48 -6.48
N ASN A 132 -23.20 8.53 -5.98
CA ASN A 132 -24.34 8.46 -5.06
C ASN A 132 -24.05 7.80 -3.70
N ILE A 133 -22.79 7.72 -3.29
CA ILE A 133 -22.38 7.30 -1.96
C ILE A 133 -22.25 8.54 -1.09
N THR A 134 -23.29 8.83 -0.30
CA THR A 134 -23.38 10.08 0.49
C THR A 134 -23.54 9.86 1.99
N GLN A 135 -23.83 8.63 2.41
CA GLN A 135 -24.05 8.31 3.82
C GLN A 135 -22.73 7.83 4.47
N ASN A 136 -22.50 8.28 5.69
CA ASN A 136 -21.32 7.91 6.48
C ASN A 136 -19.98 8.15 5.76
N VAL A 137 -19.90 9.21 4.97
CA VAL A 137 -18.68 9.65 4.28
C VAL A 137 -18.09 10.83 5.03
N HIS A 138 -16.84 10.70 5.49
CA HIS A 138 -16.17 11.73 6.28
C HIS A 138 -14.78 12.04 5.73
N PHE A 139 -14.48 13.33 5.58
CA PHE A 139 -13.13 13.79 5.36
C PHE A 139 -12.36 13.77 6.67
N VAL A 140 -11.28 12.98 6.76
CA VAL A 140 -10.48 12.80 7.98
C VAL A 140 -9.01 13.17 7.82
N GLY A 141 -8.56 13.46 6.59
CA GLY A 141 -7.16 13.69 6.28
C GLY A 141 -6.40 12.40 5.96
N ASN A 142 -5.10 12.54 5.71
CA ASN A 142 -4.24 11.45 5.27
C ASN A 142 -3.32 11.00 6.41
N LEU A 143 -3.48 9.77 6.88
CA LEU A 143 -2.66 9.18 7.94
C LEU A 143 -1.16 9.09 7.55
N GLN A 144 -0.86 8.87 6.28
CA GLN A 144 0.52 8.82 5.80
C GLN A 144 1.21 10.20 5.92
N LEU A 145 0.45 11.29 5.73
CA LEU A 145 0.97 12.64 5.91
C LEU A 145 1.31 12.93 7.38
N GLU A 146 0.47 12.46 8.29
CA GLU A 146 0.72 12.60 9.74
C GLU A 146 1.97 11.82 10.13
N LEU A 147 2.09 10.56 9.69
CA LEU A 147 3.27 9.74 9.91
C LEU A 147 4.54 10.41 9.35
N LEU A 148 4.47 10.92 8.12
CA LEU A 148 5.60 11.63 7.49
C LEU A 148 6.03 12.86 8.30
N LYS A 149 5.09 13.66 8.80
CA LYS A 149 5.41 14.81 9.65
C LYS A 149 6.14 14.37 10.93
N ASN A 150 5.62 13.35 11.61
CA ASN A 150 6.23 12.82 12.82
C ASN A 150 7.65 12.28 12.55
N VAL A 151 7.84 11.55 11.45
CA VAL A 151 9.17 11.07 11.03
C VAL A 151 10.11 12.24 10.73
N CYS A 152 9.66 13.26 10.01
CA CYS A 152 10.50 14.44 9.72
C CYS A 152 10.87 15.26 10.98
N GLU A 153 10.02 15.25 12.00
CA GLU A 153 10.30 15.94 13.27
C GLU A 153 11.25 15.14 14.17
N THR A 154 11.16 13.82 14.15
CA THR A 154 11.96 12.92 15.00
C THR A 154 13.27 12.49 14.37
N TYR A 155 13.31 12.31 13.06
CA TYR A 155 14.49 11.85 12.33
C TYR A 155 15.27 13.03 11.74
N ASN A 156 16.30 13.45 12.44
CA ASN A 156 17.29 14.42 11.95
C ASN A 156 18.62 13.74 11.52
N ASP A 157 18.58 12.43 11.26
CA ASP A 157 19.77 11.69 10.88
C ASP A 157 20.15 11.99 9.42
N THR A 158 21.29 12.65 9.25
CA THR A 158 21.89 12.97 7.95
C THR A 158 23.06 12.04 7.62
N THR A 159 23.28 10.97 8.39
CA THR A 159 24.42 10.04 8.18
C THR A 159 24.35 9.41 6.79
N ILE A 160 23.15 9.09 6.29
CA ILE A 160 22.97 8.57 4.94
C ILE A 160 23.50 9.47 3.84
N LEU A 161 23.43 10.80 4.03
CA LEU A 161 24.00 11.77 3.07
C LEU A 161 25.51 11.68 3.09
N THR A 162 26.11 11.64 4.28
CA THR A 162 27.56 11.55 4.46
C THR A 162 28.11 10.22 3.95
N GLU A 163 27.46 9.10 4.27
CA GLU A 163 27.83 7.75 3.83
C GLU A 163 27.81 7.60 2.31
N ASN A 164 26.95 8.33 1.62
CA ASN A 164 26.84 8.32 0.16
C ASN A 164 27.50 9.54 -0.51
N ASN A 165 28.28 10.36 0.21
CA ASN A 165 28.93 11.56 -0.28
C ASN A 165 27.97 12.57 -0.95
N LEU A 166 26.74 12.66 -0.43
CA LEU A 166 25.70 13.53 -0.97
C LEU A 166 25.65 14.86 -0.25
N THR A 167 25.35 15.90 -1.01
CA THR A 167 25.06 17.23 -0.46
C THR A 167 23.55 17.45 -0.45
N LYS A 168 23.01 17.92 0.68
CA LYS A 168 21.58 18.23 0.83
C LYS A 168 21.12 19.15 -0.32
N ASN A 169 19.99 18.81 -0.93
CA ASN A 169 19.37 19.52 -2.05
C ASN A 169 20.19 19.50 -3.37
N ASN A 170 21.22 18.65 -3.48
CA ASN A 170 22.04 18.51 -4.69
C ASN A 170 22.04 17.09 -5.24
N PHE A 171 20.93 16.38 -5.11
CA PHE A 171 20.72 15.05 -5.72
C PHE A 171 19.25 14.86 -6.04
N VAL A 172 18.95 13.87 -6.88
CA VAL A 172 17.60 13.43 -7.21
C VAL A 172 17.30 12.11 -6.49
N LEU A 173 16.19 12.04 -5.78
CA LEU A 173 15.67 10.78 -5.26
C LEU A 173 14.67 10.21 -6.27
N MET A 174 14.90 8.98 -6.73
CA MET A 174 14.08 8.32 -7.75
C MET A 174 13.53 7.00 -7.25
N THR A 175 12.30 6.66 -7.66
CA THR A 175 11.75 5.30 -7.52
C THR A 175 11.04 4.87 -8.79
N ILE A 176 11.20 3.58 -9.18
CA ILE A 176 10.55 2.98 -10.33
C ILE A 176 10.08 1.58 -9.90
N HIS A 177 8.75 1.34 -9.89
CA HIS A 177 8.19 0.07 -9.46
C HIS A 177 6.89 -0.33 -10.18
N ARG A 178 6.33 0.53 -11.04
CA ARG A 178 5.15 0.21 -11.84
C ARG A 178 5.50 -0.73 -12.98
N GLU A 179 4.64 -1.72 -13.23
CA GLU A 179 4.89 -2.80 -14.20
C GLU A 179 5.25 -2.27 -15.60
N TYR A 180 4.50 -1.29 -16.10
CA TYR A 180 4.74 -0.68 -17.41
C TYR A 180 6.08 0.09 -17.51
N ASN A 181 6.67 0.51 -16.38
CA ASN A 181 7.97 1.19 -16.32
C ASN A 181 9.13 0.24 -16.02
N THR A 182 8.87 -1.00 -15.62
CA THR A 182 9.91 -1.93 -15.17
C THR A 182 10.27 -2.99 -16.22
N ASN A 183 9.71 -2.95 -17.43
CA ASN A 183 10.19 -3.79 -18.50
C ASN A 183 11.58 -3.32 -19.00
N GLU A 184 12.35 -4.23 -19.61
CA GLU A 184 13.73 -3.98 -20.04
C GLU A 184 13.88 -2.77 -20.96
N GLU A 185 13.01 -2.67 -21.98
CA GLU A 185 13.05 -1.57 -22.95
C GLU A 185 12.85 -0.20 -22.28
N MET A 186 11.89 -0.11 -21.38
CA MET A 186 11.57 1.14 -20.69
C MET A 186 12.65 1.50 -19.67
N LEU A 187 13.21 0.55 -18.94
CA LEU A 187 14.31 0.80 -18.02
C LEU A 187 15.55 1.31 -18.76
N ASN A 188 15.90 0.68 -19.88
CA ASN A 188 17.02 1.13 -20.72
C ASN A 188 16.82 2.57 -21.23
N LYS A 189 15.59 2.91 -21.68
CA LYS A 189 15.26 4.29 -22.09
C LYS A 189 15.40 5.28 -20.94
N ILE A 190 14.84 4.95 -19.77
CA ILE A 190 14.90 5.82 -18.59
C ILE A 190 16.37 6.04 -18.18
N PHE A 191 17.15 4.98 -18.06
CA PHE A 191 18.54 5.07 -17.62
C PHE A 191 19.42 5.81 -18.63
N LEU A 192 19.17 5.63 -19.93
CA LEU A 192 19.83 6.40 -20.97
C LEU A 192 19.56 7.92 -20.86
N GLU A 193 18.33 8.31 -20.54
CA GLU A 193 18.01 9.73 -20.36
C GLU A 193 18.60 10.27 -19.04
N LEU A 194 18.56 9.47 -17.98
CA LEU A 194 19.14 9.85 -16.69
C LEU A 194 20.65 10.00 -16.74
N SER A 195 21.36 9.18 -17.52
CA SER A 195 22.83 9.27 -17.69
C SER A 195 23.31 10.60 -18.33
N LYS A 196 22.39 11.33 -18.97
CA LYS A 196 22.69 12.66 -19.55
C LYS A 196 22.65 13.79 -18.50
N LEU A 197 22.12 13.51 -17.31
CA LEU A 197 22.02 14.50 -16.24
C LEU A 197 23.34 14.56 -15.48
N ASN A 198 23.83 15.79 -15.23
CA ASN A 198 25.02 16.01 -14.41
C ASN A 198 24.62 16.28 -12.96
N ILE A 199 23.98 15.28 -12.33
CA ILE A 199 23.51 15.33 -10.95
C ILE A 199 23.48 13.92 -10.37
N ASP A 200 23.80 13.78 -9.10
CA ASP A 200 23.71 12.50 -8.40
C ASP A 200 22.25 12.02 -8.30
N ILE A 201 22.03 10.73 -8.58
CA ILE A 201 20.72 10.10 -8.51
C ILE A 201 20.74 8.98 -7.50
N ILE A 202 19.92 9.08 -6.46
CA ILE A 202 19.74 8.02 -5.49
C ILE A 202 18.50 7.23 -5.85
N PHE A 203 18.69 5.94 -6.08
CA PHE A 203 17.66 5.02 -6.51
C PHE A 203 17.46 3.87 -5.51
N PRO A 204 16.63 4.03 -4.46
CA PRO A 204 16.20 2.92 -3.64
C PRO A 204 15.40 1.93 -4.50
N ILE A 205 16.06 0.82 -4.86
CA ILE A 205 15.52 -0.10 -5.87
C ILE A 205 14.47 -1.02 -5.24
N HIS A 206 13.25 -0.97 -5.74
CA HIS A 206 12.18 -1.90 -5.37
C HIS A 206 12.55 -3.35 -5.78
N PRO A 207 12.22 -4.39 -4.99
CA PRO A 207 12.56 -5.79 -5.28
C PRO A 207 12.16 -6.26 -6.68
N ARG A 208 10.97 -5.90 -7.15
CA ARG A 208 10.53 -6.19 -8.53
C ARG A 208 11.50 -5.65 -9.58
N THR A 209 11.85 -4.37 -9.46
CA THR A 209 12.75 -3.69 -10.40
C THR A 209 14.15 -4.29 -10.35
N LYS A 210 14.66 -4.56 -9.13
CA LYS A 210 15.93 -5.24 -8.91
C LYS A 210 16.02 -6.60 -9.59
N ASN A 211 14.94 -7.39 -9.51
CA ASN A 211 14.87 -8.69 -10.16
C ASN A 211 14.89 -8.58 -11.69
N ILE A 212 14.21 -7.60 -12.26
CA ILE A 212 14.17 -7.39 -13.71
C ILE A 212 15.52 -6.90 -14.22
N ILE A 213 16.16 -5.94 -13.53
CA ILE A 213 17.50 -5.47 -13.84
C ILE A 213 18.49 -6.64 -13.85
N LYS A 214 18.48 -7.48 -12.82
CA LYS A 214 19.35 -8.66 -12.76
C LYS A 214 19.08 -9.68 -13.84
N LYS A 215 17.80 -9.97 -14.10
CA LYS A 215 17.39 -10.99 -15.09
C LYS A 215 17.80 -10.62 -16.51
N ASN A 216 17.71 -9.34 -16.85
CA ASN A 216 17.92 -8.85 -18.22
C ASN A 216 19.27 -8.13 -18.37
N ASN A 217 20.13 -8.15 -17.34
CA ASN A 217 21.44 -7.45 -17.33
C ASN A 217 21.32 -5.99 -17.78
N VAL A 218 20.31 -5.27 -17.24
CA VAL A 218 20.15 -3.84 -17.54
C VAL A 218 21.22 -3.03 -16.83
N ASP A 219 21.98 -2.23 -17.57
CA ASP A 219 23.03 -1.38 -17.01
C ASP A 219 22.41 -0.18 -16.27
N ILE A 220 22.88 0.04 -15.05
CA ILE A 220 22.54 1.23 -14.25
C ILE A 220 23.66 2.23 -14.43
N PRO A 221 23.38 3.45 -14.91
CA PRO A 221 24.40 4.48 -15.17
C PRO A 221 25.07 5.00 -13.91
#